data_feff0cf45481e029f97c8dae9b8e1c14
#
_entry.id   feff0cf45481e029f97c8dae9b8e1c14
#
_cell.length_a   1.000
_cell.length_b   1.000
_cell.length_c   1.000
_cell.angle_alpha   90.00
_cell.angle_beta   90.00
_cell.angle_gamma   90.00
#
_symmetry.space_group_name_H-M   'P 1'
#
loop_
_entity.id
_entity.type
_entity.pdbx_description
1 polymer ?
#
loop_
_entity_poly.entity_id
_entity_poly.type
_entity_poly.pdbx_seq_one_letter_code
_entity_poly.pdbx_strand_id
1 'polypeptide(L)'
;KVLIIGAGGVGTVVAHKVAQNPDVFTEIMIASRTKSKCDAVVKAIGNPNIKTAQVDADNVDELVALFNSFKPEIVINVALPYQDLTIMEACLQSGVNYLDTANYEPKDVAHFEYSWQWAYKKRFEDAGLTAILGCGFDPGVSGIYTAYAAKHHFDEIQYLDIVDCNAGNHHKAFATNFNPEINIREITQNGRYYENGEWVTTKPLEIHKDLTYPNIGPRDSYLLYHEELESLVKNFPTIKRARFWMTFGQEYLTHLRVIQNIGMARIDEVEYNGMKIVPLQFL
;
A
#
# COMPACT_ATOMS: atom_id res chain seq x y z
N LYS A 1 21.04 6.61 -8.54
CA LYS A 1 21.10 5.78 -7.32
C LYS A 1 19.71 5.62 -6.73
N VAL A 2 19.36 4.41 -6.28
CA VAL A 2 18.07 4.11 -5.65
C VAL A 2 18.28 3.46 -4.29
N LEU A 3 17.49 3.89 -3.31
CA LEU A 3 17.38 3.26 -2.00
C LEU A 3 15.98 2.67 -1.84
N ILE A 4 15.90 1.38 -1.54
CA ILE A 4 14.65 0.67 -1.26
C ILE A 4 14.54 0.50 0.25
N ILE A 5 13.47 1.02 0.86
CA ILE A 5 13.18 0.85 2.29
C ILE A 5 12.06 -0.17 2.45
N GLY A 6 12.41 -1.30 3.05
CA GLY A 6 11.54 -2.46 3.24
C GLY A 6 12.10 -3.70 2.54
N ALA A 7 12.21 -4.80 3.28
CA ALA A 7 12.70 -6.10 2.80
C ALA A 7 11.67 -7.22 3.07
N GLY A 8 10.39 -6.89 2.94
CA GLY A 8 9.25 -7.82 2.97
C GLY A 8 8.98 -8.43 1.59
N GLY A 9 7.78 -8.98 1.40
CA GLY A 9 7.36 -9.58 0.13
C GLY A 9 7.44 -8.57 -1.03
N VAL A 10 6.78 -7.42 -0.91
CA VAL A 10 6.79 -6.35 -1.92
C VAL A 10 8.23 -5.83 -2.15
N GLY A 11 8.97 -5.53 -1.07
CA GLY A 11 10.35 -5.07 -1.16
C GLY A 11 11.28 -6.06 -1.88
N THR A 12 11.07 -7.37 -1.71
CA THR A 12 11.79 -8.40 -2.45
C THR A 12 11.51 -8.31 -3.94
N VAL A 13 10.23 -8.20 -4.35
CA VAL A 13 9.84 -8.07 -5.77
C VAL A 13 10.41 -6.80 -6.37
N VAL A 14 10.27 -5.66 -5.67
CA VAL A 14 10.79 -4.37 -6.14
C VAL A 14 12.31 -4.44 -6.32
N ALA A 15 13.04 -5.01 -5.36
CA ALA A 15 14.50 -5.16 -5.45
C ALA A 15 14.92 -6.00 -6.68
N HIS A 16 14.22 -7.12 -6.95
CA HIS A 16 14.45 -7.92 -8.16
C HIS A 16 14.19 -7.13 -9.44
N LYS A 17 13.10 -6.36 -9.49
CA LYS A 17 12.73 -5.56 -10.68
C LYS A 17 13.69 -4.40 -10.91
N VAL A 18 14.10 -3.72 -9.86
CA VAL A 18 15.11 -2.65 -9.91
C VAL A 18 16.45 -3.20 -10.40
N ALA A 19 16.88 -4.35 -9.88
CA ALA A 19 18.12 -5.01 -10.28
C ALA A 19 18.15 -5.49 -11.76
N GLN A 20 16.99 -5.72 -12.36
CA GLN A 20 16.85 -6.08 -13.78
C GLN A 20 17.01 -4.89 -14.74
N ASN A 21 17.08 -3.66 -14.21
CA ASN A 21 17.20 -2.43 -15.01
C ASN A 21 18.50 -1.67 -14.67
N PRO A 22 19.70 -2.27 -14.88
CA PRO A 22 20.98 -1.68 -14.48
C PRO A 22 21.32 -0.40 -15.23
N ASP A 23 20.77 -0.19 -16.43
CA ASP A 23 20.97 1.03 -17.21
C ASP A 23 20.29 2.26 -16.57
N VAL A 24 19.26 2.04 -15.74
CA VAL A 24 18.54 3.06 -15.02
C VAL A 24 19.03 3.14 -13.56
N PHE A 25 19.13 2.00 -12.89
CA PHE A 25 19.50 1.89 -11.49
C PHE A 25 20.94 1.39 -11.33
N THR A 26 21.88 2.30 -11.47
CA THR A 26 23.34 1.98 -11.46
C THR A 26 23.89 1.61 -10.10
N GLU A 27 23.31 2.17 -9.02
CA GLU A 27 23.66 1.83 -7.63
C GLU A 27 22.36 1.59 -6.85
N ILE A 28 22.30 0.44 -6.20
CA ILE A 28 21.13 -0.01 -5.46
C ILE A 28 21.50 -0.26 -4.00
N MET A 29 20.67 0.20 -3.08
CA MET A 29 20.74 -0.18 -1.66
C MET A 29 19.37 -0.64 -1.18
N ILE A 30 19.36 -1.68 -0.35
CA ILE A 30 18.17 -2.16 0.36
C ILE A 30 18.36 -1.95 1.84
N ALA A 31 17.41 -1.31 2.51
CA ALA A 31 17.46 -1.04 3.94
C ALA A 31 16.18 -1.48 4.66
N SER A 32 16.33 -1.98 5.86
CA SER A 32 15.19 -2.31 6.75
C SER A 32 15.67 -2.43 8.20
N ARG A 33 14.75 -2.54 9.16
CA ARG A 33 15.09 -2.79 10.57
C ARG A 33 15.87 -4.09 10.79
N THR A 34 15.69 -5.06 9.91
CA THR A 34 16.36 -6.36 9.98
C THR A 34 17.30 -6.53 8.79
N LYS A 35 18.55 -6.11 8.96
CA LYS A 35 19.57 -6.18 7.89
C LYS A 35 19.71 -7.56 7.25
N SER A 36 19.58 -8.64 8.03
CA SER A 36 19.68 -10.00 7.49
C SER A 36 18.60 -10.34 6.46
N LYS A 37 17.41 -9.69 6.52
CA LYS A 37 16.40 -9.83 5.46
C LYS A 37 16.88 -9.17 4.16
N CYS A 38 17.49 -7.99 4.25
CA CYS A 38 18.09 -7.33 3.09
C CYS A 38 19.19 -8.19 2.45
N ASP A 39 20.07 -8.75 3.28
CA ASP A 39 21.16 -9.63 2.83
C ASP A 39 20.62 -10.88 2.14
N ALA A 40 19.52 -11.45 2.63
CA ALA A 40 18.85 -12.60 2.01
C ALA A 40 18.28 -12.25 0.63
N VAL A 41 17.67 -11.06 0.47
CA VAL A 41 17.16 -10.57 -0.83
C VAL A 41 18.31 -10.39 -1.81
N VAL A 42 19.41 -9.76 -1.40
CA VAL A 42 20.61 -9.58 -2.25
C VAL A 42 21.18 -10.93 -2.70
N LYS A 43 21.25 -11.90 -1.77
CA LYS A 43 21.69 -13.26 -2.08
C LYS A 43 20.78 -13.94 -3.10
N ALA A 44 19.46 -13.76 -2.98
CA ALA A 44 18.49 -14.33 -3.93
C ALA A 44 18.58 -13.70 -5.33
N ILE A 45 18.86 -12.38 -5.41
CA ILE A 45 19.11 -11.68 -6.67
C ILE A 45 20.41 -12.14 -7.33
N GLY A 46 21.40 -12.52 -6.54
CA GLY A 46 22.71 -12.94 -7.04
C GLY A 46 23.62 -11.80 -7.52
N ASN A 47 23.30 -10.55 -7.14
CA ASN A 47 24.12 -9.38 -7.48
C ASN A 47 24.81 -8.83 -6.22
N PRO A 48 26.12 -9.12 -6.03
CA PRO A 48 26.86 -8.71 -4.85
C PRO A 48 27.14 -7.20 -4.76
N ASN A 49 26.87 -6.44 -5.84
CA ASN A 49 27.07 -4.99 -5.84
C ASN A 49 25.91 -4.22 -5.19
N ILE A 50 24.81 -4.88 -4.91
CA ILE A 50 23.69 -4.29 -4.17
C ILE A 50 24.10 -4.15 -2.70
N LYS A 51 24.04 -2.94 -2.19
CA LYS A 51 24.38 -2.61 -0.79
C LYS A 51 23.19 -2.92 0.12
N THR A 52 23.50 -3.21 1.38
CA THR A 52 22.47 -3.39 2.41
C THR A 52 22.77 -2.52 3.63
N ALA A 53 21.72 -2.04 4.29
CA ALA A 53 21.83 -1.27 5.52
C ALA A 53 20.75 -1.67 6.53
N GLN A 54 21.03 -1.40 7.80
CA GLN A 54 20.00 -1.39 8.84
C GLN A 54 19.52 0.04 9.04
N VAL A 55 18.21 0.24 9.14
CA VAL A 55 17.60 1.54 9.45
C VAL A 55 16.24 1.31 10.10
N ASP A 56 15.93 2.10 11.11
CA ASP A 56 14.58 2.21 11.62
C ASP A 56 13.83 3.31 10.85
N ALA A 57 12.82 2.91 10.07
CA ALA A 57 12.01 3.83 9.27
C ALA A 57 11.04 4.68 10.11
N ASP A 58 10.89 4.42 11.39
CA ASP A 58 10.20 5.30 12.34
C ASP A 58 11.13 6.44 12.87
N ASN A 59 12.42 6.43 12.53
CA ASN A 59 13.42 7.39 13.02
C ASN A 59 13.97 8.27 11.87
N VAL A 60 13.51 9.54 11.85
CA VAL A 60 13.93 10.52 10.82
C VAL A 60 15.45 10.73 10.80
N ASP A 61 16.10 10.83 11.95
CA ASP A 61 17.54 11.13 12.03
C ASP A 61 18.39 9.97 11.46
N GLU A 62 17.99 8.71 11.73
CA GLU A 62 18.64 7.53 11.14
C GLU A 62 18.48 7.50 9.61
N LEU A 63 17.27 7.81 9.12
CA LEU A 63 16.99 7.89 7.70
C LEU A 63 17.82 8.99 7.03
N VAL A 64 17.87 10.20 7.61
CA VAL A 64 18.67 11.32 7.10
C VAL A 64 20.17 10.96 7.08
N ALA A 65 20.68 10.34 8.13
CA ALA A 65 22.05 9.88 8.16
C ALA A 65 22.37 8.87 7.04
N LEU A 66 21.47 7.91 6.82
CA LEU A 66 21.59 6.93 5.74
C LEU A 66 21.53 7.60 4.36
N PHE A 67 20.58 8.51 4.13
CA PHE A 67 20.40 9.21 2.85
C PHE A 67 21.62 10.08 2.54
N ASN A 68 22.16 10.81 3.52
CA ASN A 68 23.36 11.62 3.36
C ASN A 68 24.61 10.77 3.09
N SER A 69 24.68 9.56 3.62
CA SER A 69 25.80 8.63 3.40
C SER A 69 25.73 7.99 2.00
N PHE A 70 24.59 7.48 1.59
CA PHE A 70 24.40 6.79 0.31
C PHE A 70 24.15 7.75 -0.86
N LYS A 71 23.49 8.88 -0.60
CA LYS A 71 23.08 9.92 -1.56
C LYS A 71 22.21 9.34 -2.69
N PRO A 72 21.05 8.73 -2.36
CA PRO A 72 20.14 8.27 -3.37
C PRO A 72 19.50 9.46 -4.11
N GLU A 73 19.12 9.28 -5.37
CA GLU A 73 18.32 10.24 -6.12
C GLU A 73 16.83 10.05 -5.85
N ILE A 74 16.47 8.80 -5.49
CA ILE A 74 15.10 8.43 -5.15
C ILE A 74 15.09 7.36 -4.06
N VAL A 75 14.15 7.49 -3.16
CA VAL A 75 13.76 6.47 -2.18
C VAL A 75 12.49 5.79 -2.68
N ILE A 76 12.51 4.45 -2.74
CA ILE A 76 11.32 3.62 -2.96
C ILE A 76 10.92 3.05 -1.61
N ASN A 77 9.82 3.55 -1.07
CA ASN A 77 9.26 3.09 0.19
C ASN A 77 8.31 1.92 -0.04
N VAL A 78 8.68 0.77 0.46
CA VAL A 78 7.88 -0.47 0.49
C VAL A 78 7.89 -1.08 1.89
N ALA A 79 8.03 -0.21 2.90
CA ALA A 79 7.81 -0.51 4.30
C ALA A 79 6.29 -0.58 4.61
N LEU A 80 5.93 -0.59 5.87
CA LEU A 80 4.51 -0.48 6.23
C LEU A 80 4.04 0.97 6.07
N PRO A 81 2.74 1.21 5.82
CA PRO A 81 2.19 2.55 5.59
C PRO A 81 2.40 3.51 6.76
N TYR A 82 2.61 2.99 7.95
CA TYR A 82 2.89 3.78 9.17
C TYR A 82 4.16 4.64 9.08
N GLN A 83 5.12 4.27 8.22
CA GLN A 83 6.39 4.95 8.07
C GLN A 83 6.44 6.00 6.96
N ASP A 84 5.38 6.13 6.17
CA ASP A 84 5.38 6.99 4.98
C ASP A 84 5.76 8.44 5.30
N LEU A 85 5.12 9.04 6.30
CA LEU A 85 5.37 10.44 6.64
C LEU A 85 6.78 10.66 7.21
N THR A 86 7.30 9.70 7.96
CA THR A 86 8.66 9.74 8.50
C THR A 86 9.70 9.69 7.39
N ILE A 87 9.49 8.81 6.40
CA ILE A 87 10.38 8.68 5.24
C ILE A 87 10.26 9.93 4.33
N MET A 88 9.04 10.46 4.10
CA MET A 88 8.84 11.71 3.35
C MET A 88 9.56 12.89 4.02
N GLU A 89 9.51 13.00 5.35
CA GLU A 89 10.23 14.01 6.11
C GLU A 89 11.75 13.89 5.90
N ALA A 90 12.28 12.68 6.01
CA ALA A 90 13.71 12.44 5.77
C ALA A 90 14.13 12.75 4.32
N CYS A 91 13.26 12.46 3.34
CA CYS A 91 13.48 12.81 1.94
C CYS A 91 13.59 14.33 1.74
N LEU A 92 12.69 15.10 2.35
CA LEU A 92 12.74 16.59 2.30
C LEU A 92 14.02 17.15 2.93
N GLN A 93 14.41 16.64 4.11
CA GLN A 93 15.62 17.10 4.80
C GLN A 93 16.92 16.77 4.06
N SER A 94 16.89 15.70 3.24
CA SER A 94 18.06 15.21 2.50
C SER A 94 18.06 15.60 1.02
N GLY A 95 17.02 16.26 0.52
CA GLY A 95 16.90 16.65 -0.89
C GLY A 95 16.73 15.44 -1.84
N VAL A 96 15.94 14.42 -1.44
CA VAL A 96 15.76 13.16 -2.16
C VAL A 96 14.31 13.01 -2.63
N ASN A 97 14.11 12.49 -3.84
CA ASN A 97 12.79 12.19 -4.36
C ASN A 97 12.18 10.96 -3.64
N TYR A 98 10.87 10.92 -3.57
CA TYR A 98 10.10 9.89 -2.87
C TYR A 98 9.16 9.12 -3.81
N LEU A 99 9.00 7.82 -3.57
CA LEU A 99 7.99 6.98 -4.20
C LEU A 99 7.51 5.94 -3.19
N ASP A 100 6.20 5.71 -3.12
CA ASP A 100 5.60 4.62 -2.36
C ASP A 100 4.62 3.78 -3.20
N THR A 101 4.05 2.74 -2.58
CA THR A 101 3.12 1.80 -3.22
C THR A 101 1.74 1.79 -2.58
N ALA A 102 1.53 2.60 -1.53
CA ALA A 102 0.28 2.70 -0.77
C ALA A 102 0.17 4.12 -0.18
N ASN A 103 -0.81 4.36 0.66
CA ASN A 103 -0.95 5.61 1.40
C ASN A 103 -0.64 5.43 2.89
N TYR A 104 -0.35 6.55 3.57
CA TYR A 104 -0.16 6.57 5.02
C TYR A 104 -1.42 6.13 5.75
N GLU A 105 -1.22 5.35 6.81
CA GLU A 105 -2.26 4.95 7.75
C GLU A 105 -1.80 5.17 9.19
N PRO A 106 -2.58 5.86 10.05
CA PRO A 106 -2.32 5.92 11.48
C PRO A 106 -2.41 4.54 12.14
N LYS A 107 -1.53 4.26 13.10
CA LYS A 107 -1.51 2.95 13.80
C LYS A 107 -2.76 2.70 14.64
N ASP A 108 -3.35 3.75 15.19
CA ASP A 108 -4.47 3.73 16.12
C ASP A 108 -5.85 3.84 15.47
N VAL A 109 -5.91 4.15 14.18
CA VAL A 109 -7.15 4.27 13.40
C VAL A 109 -6.99 3.55 12.08
N ALA A 110 -7.89 2.58 11.79
CA ALA A 110 -7.96 1.97 10.46
C ALA A 110 -8.64 2.96 9.50
N HIS A 111 -7.85 3.84 8.90
CA HIS A 111 -8.35 4.89 8.03
C HIS A 111 -7.32 5.22 6.96
N PHE A 112 -7.56 4.74 5.75
CA PHE A 112 -6.72 4.94 4.59
C PHE A 112 -7.16 6.20 3.86
N GLU A 113 -6.28 7.19 3.69
CA GLU A 113 -6.54 8.39 2.91
C GLU A 113 -5.24 9.10 2.53
N TYR A 114 -5.25 9.82 1.40
CA TYR A 114 -4.09 10.59 0.93
C TYR A 114 -3.91 11.95 1.58
N SER A 115 -4.86 12.45 2.37
CA SER A 115 -4.81 13.81 2.94
C SER A 115 -3.52 14.09 3.71
N TRP A 116 -3.03 13.09 4.46
CA TRP A 116 -1.79 13.16 5.23
C TRP A 116 -0.57 13.42 4.34
N GLN A 117 -0.44 12.68 3.25
CA GLN A 117 0.68 12.81 2.32
C GLN A 117 0.52 14.03 1.40
N TRP A 118 -0.71 14.37 0.97
CA TRP A 118 -0.97 15.58 0.20
C TRP A 118 -0.66 16.87 0.96
N ALA A 119 -0.68 16.85 2.30
CA ALA A 119 -0.22 17.98 3.12
C ALA A 119 1.27 18.30 2.90
N TYR A 120 2.07 17.34 2.42
CA TYR A 120 3.48 17.55 2.08
C TYR A 120 3.69 18.19 0.70
N LYS A 121 2.67 18.29 -0.15
CA LYS A 121 2.77 18.72 -1.55
C LYS A 121 3.57 20.01 -1.69
N LYS A 122 3.17 21.06 -0.96
CA LYS A 122 3.85 22.35 -1.07
C LYS A 122 5.33 22.28 -0.65
N ARG A 123 5.65 21.49 0.34
CA ARG A 123 7.04 21.34 0.82
C ARG A 123 7.92 20.66 -0.23
N PHE A 124 7.41 19.64 -0.92
CA PHE A 124 8.12 19.00 -2.03
C PHE A 124 8.26 19.92 -3.23
N GLU A 125 7.21 20.68 -3.60
CA GLU A 125 7.24 21.68 -4.66
C GLU A 125 8.28 22.77 -4.37
N ASP A 126 8.29 23.34 -3.16
CA ASP A 126 9.23 24.40 -2.74
C ASP A 126 10.69 23.88 -2.73
N ALA A 127 10.91 22.60 -2.45
CA ALA A 127 12.21 21.96 -2.48
C ALA A 127 12.65 21.52 -3.90
N GLY A 128 11.78 21.62 -4.91
CA GLY A 128 12.03 21.13 -6.26
C GLY A 128 12.12 19.60 -6.33
N LEU A 129 11.46 18.90 -5.41
CA LEU A 129 11.46 17.46 -5.30
C LEU A 129 10.14 16.86 -5.80
N THR A 130 10.19 15.60 -6.21
CA THR A 130 9.04 14.82 -6.65
C THR A 130 8.68 13.77 -5.61
N ALA A 131 7.38 13.68 -5.27
CA ALA A 131 6.81 12.56 -4.54
C ALA A 131 5.77 11.87 -5.43
N ILE A 132 5.96 10.57 -5.71
CA ILE A 132 5.00 9.72 -6.43
C ILE A 132 4.33 8.83 -5.40
N LEU A 133 3.02 9.00 -5.23
CA LEU A 133 2.24 8.29 -4.23
C LEU A 133 1.42 7.18 -4.87
N GLY A 134 1.30 6.04 -4.19
CA GLY A 134 0.49 4.94 -4.62
C GLY A 134 0.93 4.32 -5.96
N CYS A 135 2.23 4.09 -6.13
CA CYS A 135 2.79 3.50 -7.35
C CYS A 135 2.90 1.97 -7.22
N GLY A 136 1.80 1.33 -6.82
CA GLY A 136 1.66 -0.12 -6.68
C GLY A 136 0.82 -0.73 -7.79
N PHE A 137 0.04 -1.74 -7.45
CA PHE A 137 -0.93 -2.37 -8.34
C PHE A 137 -2.29 -1.65 -8.24
N ASP A 138 -2.87 -1.67 -7.06
CA ASP A 138 -4.00 -0.90 -6.59
C ASP A 138 -3.65 -0.37 -5.17
N PRO A 139 -3.37 0.90 -5.08
CA PRO A 139 -3.25 1.95 -6.10
C PRO A 139 -2.02 1.82 -7.00
N GLY A 140 -2.15 2.32 -8.23
CA GLY A 140 -1.04 2.47 -9.19
C GLY A 140 -1.43 2.04 -10.59
N VAL A 141 -1.40 0.75 -10.91
CA VAL A 141 -1.77 0.21 -12.24
C VAL A 141 -3.23 0.52 -12.55
N SER A 142 -4.14 0.47 -11.59
CA SER A 142 -5.54 0.89 -11.71
C SER A 142 -5.67 2.35 -12.20
N GLY A 143 -4.85 3.25 -11.66
CA GLY A 143 -4.77 4.65 -12.10
C GLY A 143 -4.23 4.80 -13.52
N ILE A 144 -3.18 4.06 -13.87
CA ILE A 144 -2.60 4.07 -15.22
C ILE A 144 -3.59 3.55 -16.26
N TYR A 145 -4.32 2.47 -15.97
CA TYR A 145 -5.35 1.94 -16.87
C TYR A 145 -6.50 2.91 -17.04
N THR A 146 -6.92 3.59 -15.98
CA THR A 146 -7.96 4.62 -16.07
C THR A 146 -7.49 5.80 -16.93
N ALA A 147 -6.27 6.30 -16.73
CA ALA A 147 -5.72 7.37 -17.53
C ALA A 147 -5.52 6.98 -19.00
N TYR A 148 -5.09 5.74 -19.27
CA TYR A 148 -4.98 5.21 -20.61
C TYR A 148 -6.34 5.11 -21.31
N ALA A 149 -7.35 4.61 -20.60
CA ALA A 149 -8.71 4.49 -21.11
C ALA A 149 -9.31 5.89 -21.42
N ALA A 150 -9.15 6.85 -20.52
CA ALA A 150 -9.58 8.23 -20.73
C ALA A 150 -8.91 8.87 -21.95
N LYS A 151 -7.62 8.58 -22.17
CA LYS A 151 -6.87 9.16 -23.30
C LYS A 151 -7.21 8.54 -24.65
N HIS A 152 -7.53 7.25 -24.70
CA HIS A 152 -7.57 6.50 -25.96
C HIS A 152 -8.93 5.89 -26.31
N HIS A 153 -9.86 5.77 -25.34
CA HIS A 153 -11.08 4.99 -25.55
C HIS A 153 -12.37 5.72 -25.18
N PHE A 154 -12.29 6.79 -24.36
CA PHE A 154 -13.47 7.52 -23.89
C PHE A 154 -13.29 9.03 -24.04
N ASP A 155 -14.37 9.73 -24.42
CA ASP A 155 -14.39 11.20 -24.39
C ASP A 155 -14.47 11.72 -22.95
N GLU A 156 -15.18 10.98 -22.08
CA GLU A 156 -15.25 11.22 -20.64
C GLU A 156 -15.53 9.92 -19.89
N ILE A 157 -15.08 9.84 -18.64
CA ILE A 157 -15.38 8.73 -17.72
C ILE A 157 -16.41 9.21 -16.71
N GLN A 158 -17.62 8.65 -16.74
CA GLN A 158 -18.69 8.95 -15.79
C GLN A 158 -18.87 7.90 -14.71
N TYR A 159 -18.59 6.63 -15.02
CA TYR A 159 -18.74 5.49 -14.12
C TYR A 159 -17.46 4.66 -14.12
N LEU A 160 -16.92 4.43 -12.95
CA LEU A 160 -15.72 3.64 -12.76
C LEU A 160 -15.97 2.57 -11.69
N ASP A 161 -15.78 1.32 -12.05
CA ASP A 161 -15.71 0.20 -11.12
C ASP A 161 -14.33 -0.46 -11.27
N ILE A 162 -13.53 -0.48 -10.23
CA ILE A 162 -12.32 -1.29 -10.13
C ILE A 162 -12.76 -2.61 -9.51
N VAL A 163 -12.41 -3.72 -10.17
CA VAL A 163 -12.82 -5.06 -9.72
C VAL A 163 -11.59 -5.95 -9.60
N ASP A 164 -11.21 -6.24 -8.36
CA ASP A 164 -10.10 -7.12 -8.05
C ASP A 164 -10.58 -8.53 -7.75
N CYS A 165 -10.01 -9.53 -8.43
CA CYS A 165 -10.38 -10.92 -8.28
C CYS A 165 -9.18 -11.78 -7.88
N ASN A 166 -9.17 -12.20 -6.62
CA ASN A 166 -8.25 -13.22 -6.18
C ASN A 166 -8.80 -14.62 -6.51
N ALA A 167 -8.21 -15.27 -7.49
CA ALA A 167 -8.51 -16.65 -7.87
C ALA A 167 -7.45 -17.65 -7.36
N GLY A 168 -6.48 -17.19 -6.56
CA GLY A 168 -5.44 -18.01 -5.97
C GLY A 168 -5.95 -18.94 -4.87
N ASN A 169 -5.14 -19.94 -4.53
CA ASN A 169 -5.40 -20.84 -3.42
C ASN A 169 -4.11 -21.05 -2.62
N HIS A 170 -4.13 -20.72 -1.36
CA HIS A 170 -3.01 -20.91 -0.42
C HIS A 170 -3.02 -22.29 0.22
N HIS A 171 -4.00 -23.14 -0.06
CA HIS A 171 -4.22 -24.45 0.59
C HIS A 171 -4.28 -24.36 2.13
N LYS A 172 -4.80 -23.23 2.63
CA LYS A 172 -5.02 -22.95 4.05
C LYS A 172 -6.39 -22.33 4.23
N ALA A 173 -7.03 -22.64 5.34
CA ALA A 173 -8.35 -22.13 5.69
C ALA A 173 -8.37 -20.59 5.85
N PHE A 174 -7.28 -20.02 6.33
CA PHE A 174 -7.08 -18.57 6.48
C PHE A 174 -5.66 -18.20 6.06
N ALA A 175 -5.55 -17.32 5.07
CA ALA A 175 -4.29 -16.76 4.60
C ALA A 175 -4.54 -15.43 3.89
N THR A 176 -3.56 -14.56 3.93
CA THR A 176 -3.56 -13.27 3.25
C THR A 176 -2.50 -13.24 2.15
N ASN A 177 -2.68 -12.41 1.14
CA ASN A 177 -1.74 -12.28 0.02
C ASN A 177 -0.55 -11.36 0.34
N PHE A 178 -0.74 -10.43 1.29
CA PHE A 178 0.27 -9.47 1.74
C PHE A 178 0.28 -9.41 3.27
N ASN A 179 0.76 -8.33 3.87
CA ASN A 179 0.85 -8.19 5.32
C ASN A 179 -0.50 -8.48 5.98
N PRO A 180 -0.61 -9.47 6.88
CA PRO A 180 -1.89 -9.86 7.48
C PRO A 180 -2.56 -8.76 8.27
N GLU A 181 -1.80 -7.93 9.00
CA GLU A 181 -2.31 -6.81 9.77
C GLU A 181 -3.00 -5.80 8.84
N ILE A 182 -2.33 -5.37 7.78
CA ILE A 182 -2.87 -4.39 6.83
C ILE A 182 -4.10 -4.95 6.11
N ASN A 183 -4.05 -6.21 5.66
CA ASN A 183 -5.18 -6.85 4.99
C ASN A 183 -6.42 -6.92 5.90
N ILE A 184 -6.26 -7.34 7.17
CA ILE A 184 -7.38 -7.42 8.10
C ILE A 184 -7.93 -6.02 8.42
N ARG A 185 -7.07 -5.01 8.60
CA ARG A 185 -7.48 -3.62 8.83
C ARG A 185 -8.32 -3.09 7.65
N GLU A 186 -7.85 -3.28 6.44
CA GLU A 186 -8.54 -2.89 5.20
C GLU A 186 -9.96 -3.48 5.10
N ILE A 187 -10.09 -4.80 5.32
CA ILE A 187 -11.36 -5.50 5.16
C ILE A 187 -12.33 -5.21 6.31
N THR A 188 -11.82 -4.89 7.49
CA THR A 188 -12.65 -4.63 8.69
C THR A 188 -13.06 -3.18 8.86
N GLN A 189 -12.49 -2.26 8.08
CA GLN A 189 -12.92 -0.86 8.06
C GLN A 189 -14.24 -0.67 7.31
N ASN A 190 -14.85 0.51 7.46
CA ASN A 190 -16.03 0.88 6.70
C ASN A 190 -15.73 0.93 5.19
N GLY A 191 -16.65 0.41 4.39
CA GLY A 191 -16.63 0.62 2.97
C GLY A 191 -16.94 2.10 2.63
N ARG A 192 -16.39 2.59 1.51
CA ARG A 192 -16.65 3.96 1.05
C ARG A 192 -16.55 4.02 -0.47
N TYR A 193 -17.48 4.70 -1.09
CA TYR A 193 -17.50 4.89 -2.53
C TYR A 193 -17.99 6.30 -2.88
N TYR A 194 -17.71 6.73 -4.11
CA TYR A 194 -18.16 8.01 -4.62
C TYR A 194 -19.42 7.85 -5.46
N GLU A 195 -20.44 8.68 -5.23
CA GLU A 195 -21.68 8.70 -5.98
C GLU A 195 -22.26 10.13 -6.08
N ASN A 196 -22.49 10.62 -7.30
CA ASN A 196 -23.15 11.90 -7.59
C ASN A 196 -22.57 13.12 -6.85
N GLY A 197 -21.27 13.20 -6.70
CA GLY A 197 -20.60 14.33 -6.06
C GLY A 197 -20.31 14.12 -4.56
N GLU A 198 -20.72 13.00 -3.98
CA GLU A 198 -20.61 12.74 -2.56
C GLU A 198 -19.93 11.40 -2.26
N TRP A 199 -19.25 11.34 -1.12
CA TRP A 199 -18.72 10.10 -0.58
C TRP A 199 -19.77 9.42 0.31
N VAL A 200 -20.10 8.17 -0.03
CA VAL A 200 -21.04 7.34 0.71
C VAL A 200 -20.28 6.32 1.53
N THR A 201 -20.55 6.26 2.84
CA THR A 201 -19.93 5.30 3.76
C THR A 201 -20.90 4.16 4.05
N THR A 202 -20.38 2.92 4.08
CA THR A 202 -21.12 1.69 4.41
C THR A 202 -20.45 0.97 5.57
N LYS A 203 -21.14 0.01 6.17
CA LYS A 203 -20.50 -0.90 7.11
C LYS A 203 -19.52 -1.83 6.37
N PRO A 204 -18.56 -2.41 7.09
CA PRO A 204 -17.64 -3.38 6.49
C PRO A 204 -18.38 -4.52 5.79
N LEU A 205 -18.03 -4.80 4.54
CA LEU A 205 -18.56 -5.88 3.71
C LEU A 205 -20.12 -5.89 3.55
N GLU A 206 -20.78 -4.75 3.82
CA GLU A 206 -22.26 -4.65 3.78
C GLU A 206 -22.83 -4.80 2.36
N ILE A 207 -22.14 -4.24 1.38
CA ILE A 207 -22.57 -4.28 -0.01
C ILE A 207 -21.74 -5.32 -0.74
N HIS A 208 -22.41 -6.33 -1.29
CA HIS A 208 -21.77 -7.34 -2.11
C HIS A 208 -22.67 -7.78 -3.26
N LYS A 209 -22.09 -8.34 -4.30
CA LYS A 209 -22.79 -8.87 -5.48
C LYS A 209 -21.96 -9.91 -6.20
N ASP A 210 -22.59 -10.82 -6.90
CA ASP A 210 -21.91 -11.69 -7.84
C ASP A 210 -21.47 -10.90 -9.08
N LEU A 211 -20.16 -10.94 -9.35
CA LEU A 211 -19.56 -10.44 -10.59
C LEU A 211 -18.98 -11.61 -11.38
N THR A 212 -19.15 -11.57 -12.69
CA THR A 212 -18.56 -12.57 -13.58
C THR A 212 -17.23 -12.08 -14.12
N TYR A 213 -16.15 -12.77 -13.75
CA TYR A 213 -14.80 -12.45 -14.19
C TYR A 213 -14.41 -13.28 -15.42
N PRO A 214 -13.78 -12.67 -16.43
CA PRO A 214 -13.31 -13.39 -17.62
C PRO A 214 -12.40 -14.57 -17.23
N ASN A 215 -12.65 -15.74 -17.79
CA ASN A 215 -11.91 -16.99 -17.58
C ASN A 215 -11.93 -17.55 -16.14
N ILE A 216 -12.62 -16.90 -15.20
CA ILE A 216 -12.73 -17.33 -13.79
C ILE A 216 -14.18 -17.72 -13.45
N GLY A 217 -15.15 -16.99 -14.02
CA GLY A 217 -16.58 -17.17 -13.73
C GLY A 217 -17.08 -16.28 -12.60
N PRO A 218 -18.29 -16.58 -12.06
CA PRO A 218 -18.91 -15.76 -11.01
C PRO A 218 -18.16 -15.86 -9.69
N ARG A 219 -18.01 -14.71 -9.02
CA ARG A 219 -17.45 -14.58 -7.67
C ARG A 219 -18.23 -13.55 -6.88
N ASP A 220 -18.49 -13.85 -5.63
CA ASP A 220 -19.06 -12.91 -4.67
C ASP A 220 -18.02 -11.80 -4.40
N SER A 221 -18.38 -10.58 -4.74
CA SER A 221 -17.48 -9.43 -4.74
C SER A 221 -18.03 -8.38 -3.77
N TYR A 222 -17.21 -7.92 -2.88
CA TYR A 222 -17.54 -7.03 -1.78
C TYR A 222 -17.05 -5.62 -2.08
N LEU A 223 -17.92 -4.63 -1.84
CA LEU A 223 -17.55 -3.23 -1.94
C LEU A 223 -16.69 -2.85 -0.75
N LEU A 224 -15.50 -2.34 -1.05
CA LEU A 224 -14.58 -1.79 -0.07
C LEU A 224 -14.33 -0.31 -0.35
N TYR A 225 -13.70 0.37 0.59
CA TYR A 225 -12.97 1.58 0.30
C TYR A 225 -11.56 1.20 -0.16
N HIS A 226 -11.09 1.92 -1.19
CA HIS A 226 -9.69 1.81 -1.60
C HIS A 226 -9.20 3.21 -2.03
N GLU A 227 -8.00 3.56 -1.63
CA GLU A 227 -7.50 4.94 -1.64
C GLU A 227 -7.34 5.56 -3.03
N GLU A 228 -7.09 4.76 -4.08
CA GLU A 228 -6.98 5.30 -5.43
C GLU A 228 -8.27 5.98 -5.92
N LEU A 229 -9.41 5.62 -5.35
CA LEU A 229 -10.67 6.29 -5.67
C LEU A 229 -10.58 7.79 -5.40
N GLU A 230 -9.85 8.23 -4.35
CA GLU A 230 -9.67 9.66 -4.06
C GLU A 230 -8.91 10.38 -5.17
N SER A 231 -7.81 9.78 -5.62
CA SER A 231 -7.00 10.38 -6.69
C SER A 231 -7.71 10.35 -8.04
N LEU A 232 -8.47 9.28 -8.32
CA LEU A 232 -9.23 9.14 -9.56
C LEU A 232 -10.38 10.15 -9.65
N VAL A 233 -11.18 10.27 -8.60
CA VAL A 233 -12.27 11.26 -8.53
C VAL A 233 -11.73 12.69 -8.62
N LYS A 234 -10.58 12.97 -7.98
CA LYS A 234 -9.93 14.28 -8.02
C LYS A 234 -9.42 14.66 -9.42
N ASN A 235 -8.86 13.69 -10.16
CA ASN A 235 -8.22 13.95 -11.45
C ASN A 235 -9.16 13.74 -12.65
N PHE A 236 -10.29 13.07 -12.48
CA PHE A 236 -11.31 12.87 -13.50
C PHE A 236 -12.65 13.45 -13.05
N PRO A 237 -12.86 14.77 -13.15
CA PRO A 237 -14.04 15.47 -12.59
C PRO A 237 -15.37 15.09 -13.25
N THR A 238 -15.35 14.36 -14.36
CA THR A 238 -16.57 13.82 -15.00
C THR A 238 -17.11 12.57 -14.32
N ILE A 239 -16.36 11.98 -13.38
CA ILE A 239 -16.81 10.79 -12.65
C ILE A 239 -17.98 11.14 -11.76
N LYS A 240 -19.10 10.44 -11.97
CA LYS A 240 -20.31 10.49 -11.16
C LYS A 240 -20.37 9.37 -10.13
N ARG A 241 -19.70 8.23 -10.42
CA ARG A 241 -19.60 7.08 -9.52
C ARG A 241 -18.25 6.42 -9.66
N ALA A 242 -17.59 6.16 -8.51
CA ALA A 242 -16.39 5.35 -8.43
C ALA A 242 -16.51 4.33 -7.28
N ARG A 243 -16.23 3.06 -7.56
CA ARG A 243 -16.35 1.95 -6.61
C ARG A 243 -15.17 0.99 -6.76
N PHE A 244 -14.78 0.40 -5.63
CA PHE A 244 -13.80 -0.68 -5.60
C PHE A 244 -14.45 -1.97 -5.08
N TRP A 245 -14.17 -3.09 -5.73
CA TRP A 245 -14.72 -4.40 -5.42
C TRP A 245 -13.62 -5.43 -5.33
N MET A 246 -13.64 -6.24 -4.28
CA MET A 246 -12.68 -7.31 -4.07
C MET A 246 -13.40 -8.63 -3.74
N THR A 247 -12.81 -9.75 -4.17
CA THR A 247 -13.37 -11.07 -3.93
C THR A 247 -12.74 -11.71 -2.71
N PHE A 248 -13.57 -12.40 -1.90
CA PHE A 248 -13.10 -13.20 -0.76
C PHE A 248 -13.75 -14.58 -0.80
N GLY A 249 -12.97 -15.60 -0.43
CA GLY A 249 -13.50 -16.93 -0.22
C GLY A 249 -14.37 -17.00 1.05
N GLN A 250 -15.47 -17.78 1.03
CA GLN A 250 -16.35 -17.91 2.19
C GLN A 250 -15.65 -18.52 3.41
N GLU A 251 -14.66 -19.38 3.18
CA GLU A 251 -13.83 -19.93 4.26
C GLU A 251 -13.02 -18.83 4.95
N TYR A 252 -12.38 -17.96 4.18
CA TYR A 252 -11.66 -16.79 4.70
C TYR A 252 -12.58 -15.88 5.53
N LEU A 253 -13.74 -15.50 4.99
CA LEU A 253 -14.70 -14.62 5.68
C LEU A 253 -15.25 -15.25 6.97
N THR A 254 -15.40 -16.57 6.98
CA THR A 254 -15.83 -17.29 8.19
C THR A 254 -14.79 -17.18 9.30
N HIS A 255 -13.51 -17.39 8.98
CA HIS A 255 -12.43 -17.27 9.96
C HIS A 255 -12.23 -15.80 10.40
N LEU A 256 -12.30 -14.85 9.47
CA LEU A 256 -12.23 -13.43 9.80
C LEU A 256 -13.33 -13.03 10.79
N ARG A 257 -14.56 -13.50 10.57
CA ARG A 257 -15.69 -13.24 11.49
C ARG A 257 -15.45 -13.81 12.89
N VAL A 258 -14.85 -15.01 12.99
CA VAL A 258 -14.46 -15.57 14.29
C VAL A 258 -13.42 -14.69 14.98
N ILE A 259 -12.38 -14.26 14.27
CA ILE A 259 -11.32 -13.38 14.77
C ILE A 259 -11.91 -12.06 15.28
N GLN A 260 -12.86 -11.47 14.54
CA GLN A 260 -13.57 -10.25 14.95
C GLN A 260 -14.41 -10.48 16.21
N ASN A 261 -15.20 -11.56 16.25
CA ASN A 261 -16.11 -11.86 17.36
C ASN A 261 -15.38 -12.11 18.69
N ILE A 262 -14.21 -12.71 18.65
CA ILE A 262 -13.38 -12.93 19.86
C ILE A 262 -12.48 -11.72 20.19
N GLY A 263 -12.55 -10.62 19.41
CA GLY A 263 -11.81 -9.39 19.65
C GLY A 263 -10.34 -9.43 19.21
N MET A 264 -9.90 -10.43 18.46
CA MET A 264 -8.51 -10.53 18.01
C MET A 264 -8.20 -9.62 16.81
N ALA A 265 -9.21 -9.08 16.12
CA ALA A 265 -9.03 -8.07 15.09
C ALA A 265 -8.97 -6.62 15.63
N ARG A 266 -8.97 -6.43 16.94
CA ARG A 266 -8.89 -5.09 17.57
C ARG A 266 -7.51 -4.47 17.35
N ILE A 267 -7.51 -3.17 17.04
CA ILE A 267 -6.31 -2.34 16.80
C ILE A 267 -5.97 -1.44 17.98
N ASP A 268 -6.86 -1.38 18.98
CA ASP A 268 -6.66 -0.63 20.22
C ASP A 268 -5.91 -1.49 21.28
N GLU A 269 -5.22 -0.81 22.19
CA GLU A 269 -4.51 -1.47 23.28
C GLU A 269 -5.47 -2.13 24.26
N VAL A 270 -5.18 -3.37 24.66
CA VAL A 270 -5.82 -4.08 25.74
C VAL A 270 -4.79 -4.45 26.80
N GLU A 271 -5.22 -4.46 28.07
CA GLU A 271 -4.35 -4.88 29.16
C GLU A 271 -4.41 -6.41 29.34
N TYR A 272 -3.25 -7.04 29.34
CA TYR A 272 -3.10 -8.48 29.62
C TYR A 272 -1.89 -8.71 30.55
N ASN A 273 -2.14 -9.22 31.75
CA ASN A 273 -1.10 -9.48 32.78
C ASN A 273 -0.17 -8.27 33.03
N GLY A 274 -0.72 -7.06 33.11
CA GLY A 274 0.03 -5.83 33.33
C GLY A 274 0.81 -5.31 32.12
N MET A 275 0.62 -5.92 30.95
CA MET A 275 1.20 -5.46 29.68
C MET A 275 0.08 -4.92 28.78
N LYS A 276 0.39 -3.86 28.05
CA LYS A 276 -0.47 -3.38 26.95
C LYS A 276 -0.12 -4.13 25.66
N ILE A 277 -1.11 -4.73 25.05
CA ILE A 277 -0.98 -5.44 23.78
C ILE A 277 -2.04 -4.95 22.81
N VAL A 278 -1.72 -4.95 21.51
CA VAL A 278 -2.68 -4.76 20.42
C VAL A 278 -3.02 -6.15 19.88
N PRO A 279 -4.27 -6.66 20.05
CA PRO A 279 -4.60 -8.04 19.69
C PRO A 279 -4.26 -8.41 18.25
N LEU A 280 -4.53 -7.53 17.29
CA LEU A 280 -4.23 -7.77 15.88
C LEU A 280 -2.73 -7.98 15.62
N GLN A 281 -1.85 -7.28 16.34
CA GLN A 281 -0.40 -7.43 16.19
C GLN A 281 0.14 -8.74 16.76
N PHE A 282 -0.66 -9.40 17.61
CA PHE A 282 -0.32 -10.71 18.15
C PHE A 282 -0.62 -11.86 17.16
N LEU A 283 -1.60 -11.68 16.26
CA LEU A 283 -1.94 -12.65 15.20
C LEU A 283 -0.83 -12.72 14.13
#